data_02fe193b753d6f40735eaf52c549106c
#
_entry.id   02fe193b753d6f40735eaf52c549106c
#
_cell.length_a   1.000
_cell.length_b   1.000
_cell.length_c   1.000
_cell.angle_alpha   90.00
_cell.angle_beta   90.00
_cell.angle_gamma   90.00
#
_symmetry.space_group_name_H-M   'P 1'
#
loop_
_entity.id
_entity.type
_entity.pdbx_description
1 polymer ?
#
loop_
_entity_poly.entity_id
_entity_poly.type
_entity_poly.pdbx_seq_one_letter_code
_entity_poly.pdbx_strand_id
1 'polypeptide(L)'
;MKFECSAQELLHGLINATRALSSRPAMQILEGVLIHAEDDQVELLCSDGSLSIKSCVNAQVSQMGDVVLPGRLLTEIVRKLPEGTVSFNMNDKMVVTIRCQQSRSTITGASPDEFPQMKDL
;
A
#
# COMPACT_ATOMS: atom_id res chain seq x y z
N MET A 1 3.14 -8.06 8.93
CA MET A 1 2.40 -8.11 7.66
C MET A 1 3.20 -8.85 6.61
N LYS A 2 2.58 -9.81 5.98
CA LYS A 2 3.26 -10.60 4.95
C LYS A 2 2.22 -11.14 3.97
N PHE A 3 2.39 -10.81 2.68
CA PHE A 3 1.42 -11.27 1.67
C PHE A 3 2.07 -11.35 0.29
N GLU A 4 1.39 -12.05 -0.61
CA GLU A 4 1.75 -12.16 -2.02
C GLU A 4 0.53 -11.89 -2.88
N CYS A 5 0.74 -11.21 -4.00
CA CYS A 5 -0.35 -10.94 -4.94
C CYS A 5 0.22 -10.70 -6.34
N SER A 6 -0.68 -10.56 -7.31
CA SER A 6 -0.29 -10.20 -8.67
C SER A 6 0.23 -8.78 -8.71
N ALA A 7 1.42 -8.58 -9.29
CA ALA A 7 1.98 -7.24 -9.43
C ALA A 7 1.08 -6.34 -10.28
N GLN A 8 0.45 -6.89 -11.32
CA GLN A 8 -0.44 -6.11 -12.18
C GLN A 8 -1.72 -5.69 -11.46
N GLU A 9 -2.31 -6.60 -10.69
CA GLU A 9 -3.52 -6.26 -9.93
C GLU A 9 -3.21 -5.24 -8.84
N LEU A 10 -2.05 -5.37 -8.20
CA LEU A 10 -1.63 -4.41 -7.20
C LEU A 10 -1.44 -3.03 -7.82
N LEU A 11 -0.83 -2.97 -8.99
CA LEU A 11 -0.63 -1.69 -9.69
C LEU A 11 -1.96 -1.03 -10.01
N HIS A 12 -2.93 -1.79 -10.52
CA HIS A 12 -4.26 -1.26 -10.80
C HIS A 12 -4.91 -0.70 -9.55
N GLY A 13 -4.81 -1.43 -8.43
CA GLY A 13 -5.37 -0.97 -7.16
C GLY A 13 -4.70 0.31 -6.68
N LEU A 14 -3.38 0.38 -6.81
CA LEU A 14 -2.64 1.59 -6.42
C LEU A 14 -3.01 2.79 -7.28
N ILE A 15 -3.11 2.61 -8.59
CA ILE A 15 -3.49 3.70 -9.48
C ILE A 15 -4.87 4.22 -9.11
N ASN A 16 -5.82 3.33 -8.83
CA ASN A 16 -7.17 3.76 -8.43
C ASN A 16 -7.17 4.49 -7.10
N ALA A 17 -6.50 3.93 -6.10
CA ALA A 17 -6.49 4.53 -4.76
C ALA A 17 -5.76 5.86 -4.72
N THR A 18 -4.61 5.95 -5.42
CA THR A 18 -3.79 7.16 -5.38
C THR A 18 -4.43 8.34 -6.09
N ARG A 19 -5.55 8.13 -6.80
CA ARG A 19 -6.30 9.25 -7.38
C ARG A 19 -6.84 10.20 -6.30
N ALA A 20 -6.94 9.73 -5.05
CA ALA A 20 -7.36 10.58 -3.95
C ALA A 20 -6.23 11.45 -3.41
N LEU A 21 -4.98 11.20 -3.83
CA LEU A 21 -3.85 11.96 -3.30
C LEU A 21 -3.81 13.35 -3.91
N SER A 22 -3.64 14.35 -3.04
CA SER A 22 -3.49 15.72 -3.46
C SER A 22 -2.01 16.01 -3.74
N SER A 23 -1.75 16.95 -4.67
CA SER A 23 -0.38 17.40 -4.89
C SER A 23 0.12 18.25 -3.71
N ARG A 24 -0.80 18.78 -2.89
CA ARG A 24 -0.46 19.60 -1.73
C ARG A 24 -1.32 19.20 -0.54
N PRO A 25 -1.08 18.01 0.03
CA PRO A 25 -1.88 17.56 1.16
C PRO A 25 -1.62 18.43 2.39
N ALA A 26 -2.67 18.66 3.17
CA ALA A 26 -2.56 19.43 4.40
C ALA A 26 -1.71 18.72 5.45
N MET A 27 -1.68 17.39 5.41
CA MET A 27 -0.90 16.56 6.32
C MET A 27 -0.01 15.66 5.49
N GLN A 28 1.25 15.56 5.89
CA GLN A 28 2.21 14.73 5.18
C GLN A 28 1.77 13.26 5.14
N ILE A 29 1.14 12.77 6.19
CA ILE A 29 0.67 11.38 6.23
C ILE A 29 -0.35 11.09 5.12
N LEU A 30 -1.04 12.10 4.61
CA LEU A 30 -2.01 11.94 3.53
C LEU A 30 -1.36 11.70 2.16
N GLU A 31 -0.04 11.84 2.07
CA GLU A 31 0.67 11.44 0.86
C GLU A 31 0.83 9.92 0.80
N GLY A 32 0.50 9.22 1.88
CA GLY A 32 0.66 7.80 1.98
C GLY A 32 -0.56 7.02 1.55
N VAL A 33 -0.33 5.75 1.32
CA VAL A 33 -1.40 4.78 1.14
C VAL A 33 -1.40 3.87 2.35
N LEU A 34 -2.57 3.73 2.98
CA LEU A 34 -2.73 2.79 4.09
C LEU A 34 -2.98 1.42 3.49
N ILE A 35 -2.11 0.48 3.81
CA ILE A 35 -2.22 -0.90 3.35
C ILE A 35 -2.68 -1.75 4.51
N HIS A 36 -3.78 -2.46 4.32
CA HIS A 36 -4.32 -3.38 5.31
C HIS A 36 -4.43 -4.77 4.69
N ALA A 37 -3.70 -5.73 5.26
CA ALA A 37 -3.69 -7.10 4.76
C ALA A 37 -4.39 -8.01 5.75
N GLU A 38 -5.47 -8.67 5.32
CA GLU A 38 -6.27 -9.57 6.15
C GLU A 38 -7.20 -10.40 5.28
N ASP A 39 -7.45 -11.66 5.69
CA ASP A 39 -8.45 -12.53 5.05
C ASP A 39 -8.26 -12.67 3.53
N ASP A 40 -7.01 -12.85 3.12
CA ASP A 40 -6.65 -13.04 1.71
C ASP A 40 -7.04 -11.87 0.83
N GLN A 41 -7.07 -10.68 1.41
CA GLN A 41 -7.28 -9.43 0.70
C GLN A 41 -6.31 -8.38 1.19
N VAL A 42 -5.95 -7.47 0.30
CA VAL A 42 -5.18 -6.28 0.64
C VAL A 42 -6.04 -5.08 0.29
N GLU A 43 -6.30 -4.24 1.28
CA GLU A 43 -7.02 -2.99 1.07
C GLU A 43 -6.01 -1.86 0.96
N LEU A 44 -6.23 -0.98 -0.01
CA LEU A 44 -5.39 0.20 -0.25
C LEU A 44 -6.28 1.42 -0.08
N LEU A 45 -5.97 2.26 0.90
CA LEU A 45 -6.78 3.42 1.23
C LEU A 45 -5.95 4.68 1.11
N CYS A 46 -6.43 5.64 0.32
CA CYS A 46 -5.83 6.96 0.19
C CYS A 46 -6.89 8.02 0.46
N SER A 47 -6.44 9.17 0.95
CA SER A 47 -7.34 10.27 1.26
C SER A 47 -6.59 11.59 1.08
N ASP A 48 -7.33 12.64 0.67
CA ASP A 48 -6.79 14.00 0.66
C ASP A 48 -7.40 14.85 1.78
N GLY A 49 -8.12 14.20 2.70
CA GLY A 49 -8.83 14.88 3.78
C GLY A 49 -10.30 15.09 3.50
N SER A 50 -10.69 15.09 2.24
CA SER A 50 -12.09 15.26 1.82
C SER A 50 -12.58 14.06 1.03
N LEU A 51 -11.75 13.55 0.14
CA LEU A 51 -12.06 12.40 -0.70
C LEU A 51 -11.22 11.22 -0.24
N SER A 52 -11.86 10.07 -0.10
CA SER A 52 -11.17 8.82 0.21
C SER A 52 -11.50 7.79 -0.84
N ILE A 53 -10.49 7.05 -1.26
CA ILE A 53 -10.67 5.97 -2.22
C ILE A 53 -10.05 4.71 -1.63
N LYS A 54 -10.83 3.63 -1.62
CA LYS A 54 -10.36 2.34 -1.17
C LYS A 54 -10.42 1.35 -2.33
N SER A 55 -9.31 0.67 -2.57
CA SER A 55 -9.23 -0.41 -3.55
C SER A 55 -8.92 -1.70 -2.82
N CYS A 56 -9.45 -2.81 -3.34
CA CYS A 56 -9.17 -4.13 -2.78
C CYS A 56 -8.47 -4.98 -3.83
N VAL A 57 -7.46 -5.72 -3.39
CA VAL A 57 -6.69 -6.60 -4.26
C VAL A 57 -6.68 -7.98 -3.62
N ASN A 58 -6.95 -9.02 -4.42
CA ASN A 58 -6.86 -10.38 -3.93
C ASN A 58 -5.40 -10.73 -3.67
N ALA A 59 -5.14 -11.40 -2.57
CA ALA A 59 -3.80 -11.73 -2.15
C ALA A 59 -3.79 -13.01 -1.33
N GLN A 60 -2.60 -13.56 -1.13
CA GLN A 60 -2.40 -14.63 -0.16
C GLN A 60 -1.74 -14.00 1.05
N VAL A 61 -2.48 -13.86 2.14
CA VAL A 61 -2.01 -13.19 3.34
C VAL A 61 -1.53 -14.22 4.35
N SER A 62 -0.22 -14.24 4.59
CA SER A 62 0.38 -15.13 5.58
C SER A 62 0.34 -14.54 6.97
N GLN A 63 0.49 -13.22 7.07
CA GLN A 63 0.42 -12.50 8.34
C GLN A 63 -0.33 -11.20 8.10
N MET A 64 -1.40 -11.00 8.87
CA MET A 64 -2.17 -9.76 8.78
C MET A 64 -1.37 -8.58 9.31
N GLY A 65 -1.75 -7.39 8.93
CA GLY A 65 -1.10 -6.18 9.42
C GLY A 65 -1.45 -4.97 8.60
N ASP A 66 -1.00 -3.83 9.10
CA ASP A 66 -1.26 -2.52 8.52
C ASP A 66 0.02 -1.72 8.46
N VAL A 67 0.14 -0.88 7.43
CA VAL A 67 1.25 0.06 7.33
C VAL A 67 0.87 1.17 6.36
N VAL A 68 1.42 2.37 6.58
CA VAL A 68 1.28 3.47 5.63
C VAL A 68 2.58 3.61 4.88
N LEU A 69 2.52 3.53 3.55
CA LEU A 69 3.69 3.70 2.69
C LEU A 69 3.50 4.93 1.81
N PRO A 70 4.60 5.60 1.42
CA PRO A 70 4.50 6.74 0.50
C PRO A 70 3.85 6.29 -0.81
N GLY A 71 2.70 6.87 -1.13
CA GLY A 71 1.87 6.38 -2.23
C GLY A 71 2.52 6.51 -3.59
N ARG A 72 3.14 7.66 -3.86
CA ARG A 72 3.78 7.89 -5.16
C ARG A 72 5.01 7.01 -5.34
N LEU A 73 5.83 6.91 -4.29
CA LEU A 73 7.03 6.08 -4.35
C LEU A 73 6.65 4.61 -4.53
N LEU A 74 5.67 4.13 -3.76
CA LEU A 74 5.21 2.75 -3.88
C LEU A 74 4.67 2.47 -5.28
N THR A 75 3.88 3.38 -5.83
CA THR A 75 3.33 3.21 -7.16
C THR A 75 4.44 3.12 -8.21
N GLU A 76 5.48 3.96 -8.08
CA GLU A 76 6.60 3.92 -9.01
C GLU A 76 7.37 2.61 -8.89
N ILE A 77 7.58 2.12 -7.68
CA ILE A 77 8.26 0.84 -7.48
C ILE A 77 7.47 -0.29 -8.14
N VAL A 78 6.16 -0.35 -7.87
CA VAL A 78 5.33 -1.43 -8.40
C VAL A 78 5.22 -1.34 -9.93
N ARG A 79 5.17 -0.12 -10.46
CA ARG A 79 5.09 0.09 -11.91
C ARG A 79 6.30 -0.51 -12.64
N LYS A 80 7.47 -0.50 -12.00
CA LYS A 80 8.70 -0.99 -12.60
C LYS A 80 8.96 -2.47 -12.35
N LEU A 81 8.08 -3.14 -11.63
CA LEU A 81 8.26 -4.56 -11.36
C LEU A 81 7.98 -5.39 -12.62
N PRO A 82 8.69 -6.53 -12.77
CA PRO A 82 8.33 -7.46 -13.84
C PRO A 82 6.97 -8.07 -13.59
N GLU A 83 6.41 -8.68 -14.61
CA GLU A 83 5.15 -9.40 -14.44
C GLU A 83 5.35 -10.57 -13.49
N GLY A 84 4.33 -10.89 -12.72
CA GLY A 84 4.36 -12.03 -11.83
C GLY A 84 3.84 -11.71 -10.46
N THR A 85 4.21 -12.55 -9.51
CA THR A 85 3.78 -12.42 -8.13
C THR A 85 4.76 -11.54 -7.37
N VAL A 86 4.21 -10.53 -6.69
CA VAL A 86 5.00 -9.67 -5.82
C VAL A 86 4.75 -10.09 -4.37
N SER A 87 5.80 -10.08 -3.56
CA SER A 87 5.68 -10.36 -2.14
C SER A 87 6.04 -9.13 -1.32
N PHE A 88 5.26 -8.90 -0.27
CA PHE A 88 5.51 -7.85 0.71
C PHE A 88 5.79 -8.51 2.04
N ASN A 89 6.82 -8.05 2.72
CA ASN A 89 7.20 -8.57 4.03
C ASN A 89 7.66 -7.41 4.90
N MET A 90 6.89 -7.11 5.96
CA MET A 90 7.21 -6.02 6.87
C MET A 90 7.82 -6.57 8.15
N ASN A 91 8.94 -5.98 8.58
CA ASN A 91 9.56 -6.35 9.85
C ASN A 91 8.96 -5.53 11.00
N ASP A 92 9.46 -5.72 12.21
CA ASP A 92 8.94 -5.06 13.40
C ASP A 92 9.32 -3.58 13.47
N LYS A 93 10.16 -3.09 12.56
CA LYS A 93 10.50 -1.67 12.47
C LYS A 93 9.77 -0.99 11.33
N MET A 94 8.75 -1.63 10.80
CA MET A 94 7.93 -1.15 9.68
C MET A 94 8.73 -0.94 8.40
N VAL A 95 9.82 -1.69 8.22
CA VAL A 95 10.53 -1.71 6.95
C VAL A 95 9.91 -2.82 6.10
N VAL A 96 9.43 -2.44 4.93
CA VAL A 96 8.76 -3.37 4.03
C VAL A 96 9.71 -3.75 2.91
N THR A 97 9.92 -5.05 2.73
CA THR A 97 10.69 -5.58 1.61
C THR A 97 9.71 -6.02 0.53
N ILE A 98 9.91 -5.51 -0.68
CA ILE A 98 9.07 -5.79 -1.84
C ILE A 98 9.89 -6.58 -2.83
N ARG A 99 9.45 -7.79 -3.15
CA ARG A 99 10.17 -8.66 -4.08
C ARG A 99 9.27 -9.12 -5.20
N CYS A 100 9.81 -9.12 -6.41
CA CYS A 100 9.14 -9.68 -7.58
C CYS A 100 10.22 -10.22 -8.49
N GLN A 101 10.28 -11.54 -8.65
CA GLN A 101 11.35 -12.21 -9.39
C GLN A 101 12.71 -11.79 -8.82
N GLN A 102 13.57 -11.15 -9.62
CA GLN A 102 14.89 -10.73 -9.15
C GLN A 102 14.91 -9.30 -8.65
N SER A 103 13.80 -8.59 -8.74
CA SER A 103 13.69 -7.23 -8.21
C SER A 103 13.46 -7.26 -6.72
N ARG A 104 14.13 -6.35 -6.01
CA ARG A 104 13.95 -6.21 -4.57
C ARG A 104 14.08 -4.73 -4.19
N SER A 105 13.13 -4.25 -3.42
CA SER A 105 13.12 -2.88 -2.92
C SER A 105 12.74 -2.89 -1.46
N THR A 106 13.19 -1.88 -0.71
CA THR A 106 12.78 -1.71 0.67
C THR A 106 12.25 -0.30 0.85
N ILE A 107 11.17 -0.17 1.64
CA ILE A 107 10.58 1.10 1.99
C ILE A 107 10.31 1.10 3.48
N THR A 108 10.63 2.21 4.15
CA THR A 108 10.24 2.38 5.55
C THR A 108 8.85 2.98 5.60
N GLY A 109 7.96 2.34 6.33
CA GLY A 109 6.59 2.78 6.47
C GLY A 109 6.37 3.62 7.71
N ALA A 110 5.13 4.09 7.88
CA ALA A 110 4.71 4.84 9.04
C ALA A 110 3.56 4.10 9.73
N SER A 111 3.33 4.43 11.01
CA SER A 111 2.26 3.81 11.77
C SER A 111 0.90 4.18 11.20
N PRO A 112 0.00 3.21 11.05
CA PRO A 112 -1.37 3.53 10.60
C PRO A 112 -2.13 4.37 11.61
N ASP A 113 -1.68 4.43 12.85
CA ASP A 113 -2.34 5.24 13.88
C ASP A 113 -2.34 6.73 13.55
N GLU A 114 -1.38 7.17 12.75
CA GLU A 114 -1.29 8.57 12.34
C GLU A 114 -2.16 8.89 11.13
N PHE A 115 -2.69 7.86 10.46
CA PHE A 115 -3.54 8.06 9.28
C PHE A 115 -4.94 8.46 9.72
N PRO A 116 -5.58 9.44 9.06
CA PRO A 116 -6.92 9.86 9.44
C PRO A 116 -7.90 8.70 9.46
N GLN A 117 -8.77 8.68 10.47
CA GLN A 117 -9.76 7.62 10.60
C GLN A 117 -10.80 7.76 9.51
N MET A 118 -10.91 6.74 8.70
CA MET A 118 -11.86 6.69 7.59
C MET A 118 -12.97 5.69 7.83
N LYS A 119 -13.08 5.18 9.04
CA LYS A 119 -14.00 4.12 9.35
C LYS A 119 -15.46 4.52 9.26
N ASP A 120 -15.72 5.80 9.24
CA ASP A 120 -17.08 6.32 9.14
C ASP A 120 -17.55 6.43 7.70
N LEU A 121 -16.74 6.08 6.78
CA LEU A 121 -17.05 6.16 5.36
C LEU A 121 -17.85 4.93 4.92
#